data_acbf4a4bf820efc94100e2d4eb5e7679
#
_entry.id   acbf4a4bf820efc94100e2d4eb5e7679
#
_cell.length_a   1.000
_cell.length_b   1.000
_cell.length_c   1.000
_cell.angle_alpha   90.00
_cell.angle_beta   90.00
_cell.angle_gamma   90.00
#
_symmetry.space_group_name_H-M   'P 1'
#
loop_
_entity.id
_entity.type
_entity.pdbx_description
1 polymer ?
#
loop_
_entity_poly.entity_id
_entity_poly.type
_entity_poly.pdbx_seq_one_letter_code
_entity_poly.pdbx_strand_id
1 'polypeptide(L)'
;MIYVGLAGWGDHESLYPTPTEKNKLPIYASHFPVVEVDTAFYAIQPEKNSEKWIRETPDSFQFIVKAYQGMTGHLQRNIPFESWELMYTLIFVQIN
;
A
#
# COMPACT_ATOMS: atom_id res chain seq x y z
N MET A 1 -3.27 -13.74 14.97
CA MET A 1 -3.90 -12.41 15.11
C MET A 1 -4.34 -11.91 13.74
N ILE A 2 -5.49 -11.30 13.66
CA ILE A 2 -6.02 -10.75 12.41
C ILE A 2 -5.86 -9.23 12.44
N TYR A 3 -5.22 -8.68 11.40
CA TYR A 3 -5.12 -7.24 11.22
C TYR A 3 -6.10 -6.79 10.14
N VAL A 4 -6.80 -5.70 10.40
CA VAL A 4 -7.74 -5.11 9.44
C VAL A 4 -7.22 -3.73 9.05
N GLY A 5 -7.18 -3.45 7.77
CA GLY A 5 -6.75 -2.17 7.21
C GLY A 5 -7.43 -1.91 5.87
N LEU A 6 -7.03 -0.81 5.25
CA LEU A 6 -7.62 -0.34 4.01
C LEU A 6 -6.57 -0.30 2.89
N ALA A 7 -7.03 -0.20 1.66
CA ALA A 7 -6.15 0.01 0.50
C ALA A 7 -5.77 1.48 0.41
N GLY A 8 -4.50 1.79 0.60
CA GLY A 8 -4.00 3.15 0.61
C GLY A 8 -4.45 3.96 1.82
N TRP A 9 -3.94 5.19 1.93
CA TRP A 9 -4.32 6.11 3.01
C TRP A 9 -4.81 7.47 2.50
N GLY A 10 -4.83 7.69 1.19
CA GLY A 10 -5.14 9.00 0.61
C GLY A 10 -6.62 9.30 0.41
N ASP A 11 -7.45 8.28 0.17
CA ASP A 11 -8.79 8.46 -0.36
C ASP A 11 -9.92 8.23 0.66
N HIS A 12 -9.60 8.19 1.94
CA HIS A 12 -10.57 7.92 3.00
C HIS A 12 -10.93 9.20 3.74
N GLU A 13 -11.76 10.03 3.12
CA GLU A 13 -12.06 11.37 3.60
C GLU A 13 -12.54 11.42 5.05
N SER A 14 -13.30 10.43 5.47
CA SER A 14 -13.85 10.39 6.83
C SER A 14 -12.80 10.25 7.93
N LEU A 15 -11.58 9.83 7.59
CA LEU A 15 -10.50 9.69 8.56
C LEU A 15 -9.80 11.01 8.87
N TYR A 16 -9.92 12.00 8.01
CA TYR A 16 -9.11 13.21 8.08
C TYR A 16 -9.95 14.43 8.42
N PRO A 17 -9.39 15.38 9.20
CA PRO A 17 -10.13 16.59 9.60
C PRO A 17 -10.45 17.51 8.43
N THR A 18 -9.63 17.49 7.35
CA THR A 18 -9.88 18.28 6.15
C THR A 18 -9.52 17.47 4.91
N PRO A 19 -10.13 17.74 3.74
CA PRO A 19 -9.77 17.06 2.48
C PRO A 19 -8.33 17.31 2.04
N THR A 20 -7.71 18.39 2.52
CA THR A 20 -6.35 18.79 2.15
C THR A 20 -5.31 18.44 3.22
N GLU A 21 -5.64 17.55 4.14
CA GLU A 21 -4.72 17.12 5.19
C GLU A 21 -3.42 16.58 4.62
N LYS A 22 -2.29 17.13 5.09
CA LYS A 22 -0.95 16.73 4.60
C LYS A 22 -0.36 15.55 5.36
N ASN A 23 -0.80 15.33 6.61
CA ASN A 23 -0.27 14.28 7.47
C ASN A 23 -1.20 13.06 7.50
N LYS A 24 -1.62 12.60 6.33
CA LYS A 24 -2.61 11.52 6.22
C LYS A 24 -2.10 10.19 6.77
N LEU A 25 -0.86 9.82 6.48
CA LEU A 25 -0.33 8.53 6.91
C LEU A 25 -0.22 8.38 8.44
N PRO A 26 0.31 9.34 9.20
CA PRO A 26 0.29 9.26 10.66
C PRO A 26 -1.12 9.15 11.23
N ILE A 27 -2.08 9.89 10.66
CA ILE A 27 -3.48 9.83 11.09
C ILE A 27 -4.07 8.46 10.77
N TYR A 28 -3.84 7.94 9.56
CA TYR A 28 -4.27 6.59 9.20
C TYR A 28 -3.72 5.55 10.17
N ALA A 29 -2.44 5.62 10.49
CA ALA A 29 -1.77 4.67 11.38
C ALA A 29 -2.29 4.72 12.82
N SER A 30 -2.97 5.81 13.22
CA SER A 30 -3.62 5.89 14.53
C SER A 30 -4.94 5.12 14.56
N HIS A 31 -5.52 4.79 13.39
CA HIS A 31 -6.79 4.08 13.29
C HIS A 31 -6.63 2.61 12.89
N PHE A 32 -5.63 2.29 12.07
CA PHE A 32 -5.42 0.95 11.53
C PHE A 32 -3.99 0.48 11.70
N PRO A 33 -3.76 -0.81 11.99
CA PRO A 33 -2.41 -1.36 12.17
C PRO A 33 -1.71 -1.76 10.87
N VAL A 34 -2.40 -1.73 9.75
CA VAL A 34 -1.87 -2.20 8.46
C VAL A 34 -2.48 -1.42 7.31
N VAL A 35 -1.71 -1.28 6.23
CA VAL A 35 -2.19 -0.66 4.98
C VAL A 35 -1.69 -1.45 3.78
N GLU A 36 -2.50 -1.52 2.72
CA GLU A 36 -2.12 -2.06 1.43
C GLU A 36 -1.63 -0.93 0.52
N VAL A 37 -0.42 -1.06 -0.01
CA VAL A 37 0.18 -0.06 -0.90
C VAL A 37 0.08 -0.55 -2.34
N ASP A 38 -0.88 -0.02 -3.09
CA ASP A 38 -1.16 -0.43 -4.47
C ASP A 38 -0.38 0.35 -5.52
N THR A 39 0.05 1.57 -5.20
CA THR A 39 0.78 2.42 -6.16
C THR A 39 2.06 1.77 -6.67
N ALA A 40 2.70 0.92 -5.86
CA ALA A 40 3.90 0.21 -6.25
C ALA A 40 3.67 -0.77 -7.41
N PHE A 41 2.43 -1.20 -7.65
CA PHE A 41 2.08 -2.04 -8.79
C PHE A 41 2.32 -1.31 -10.12
N TYR A 42 2.03 -0.03 -10.17
CA TYR A 42 2.11 0.79 -11.39
C TYR A 42 3.50 1.37 -11.62
N ALA A 43 4.26 1.61 -10.57
CA ALA A 43 5.59 2.17 -10.66
C ALA A 43 6.43 1.78 -9.45
N ILE A 44 7.71 1.47 -9.68
CA ILE A 44 8.65 1.23 -8.58
C ILE A 44 8.83 2.55 -7.81
N GLN A 45 8.53 2.51 -6.52
CA GLN A 45 8.63 3.69 -5.67
C GLN A 45 10.07 3.98 -5.27
N PRO A 46 10.49 5.25 -5.24
CA PRO A 46 11.82 5.60 -4.73
C PRO A 46 12.01 5.16 -3.27
N GLU A 47 13.21 4.73 -2.95
CA GLU A 47 13.54 4.30 -1.59
C GLU A 47 13.22 5.36 -0.53
N LYS A 48 13.43 6.63 -0.87
CA LYS A 48 13.12 7.75 0.03
C LYS A 48 11.65 7.78 0.47
N ASN A 49 10.73 7.32 -0.38
CA ASN A 49 9.32 7.26 -0.03
C ASN A 49 9.07 6.21 1.05
N SER A 50 9.66 5.02 0.90
CA SER A 50 9.55 3.96 1.90
C SER A 50 10.15 4.39 3.24
N GLU A 51 11.28 5.04 3.22
CA GLU A 51 11.92 5.57 4.43
C GLU A 51 11.03 6.60 5.14
N LYS A 52 10.40 7.50 4.36
CA LYS A 52 9.49 8.49 4.90
C LYS A 52 8.28 7.83 5.55
N TRP A 53 7.69 6.84 4.89
CA TRP A 53 6.53 6.13 5.42
C TRP A 53 6.84 5.41 6.74
N ILE A 54 8.00 4.79 6.82
CA ILE A 54 8.44 4.11 8.04
C ILE A 54 8.64 5.10 9.18
N ARG A 55 9.21 6.27 8.91
CA ARG A 55 9.38 7.31 9.92
C ARG A 55 8.06 7.90 10.43
N GLU A 56 7.06 7.94 9.57
CA GLU A 56 5.76 8.55 9.89
C GLU A 56 4.82 7.60 10.65
N THR A 57 5.21 6.36 10.87
CA THR A 57 4.35 5.33 11.46
C THR A 57 5.02 4.66 12.66
N PRO A 58 4.21 4.11 13.60
CA PRO A 58 4.77 3.33 14.71
C PRO A 58 5.54 2.10 14.24
N ASP A 59 6.46 1.60 15.07
CA ASP A 59 7.26 0.41 14.74
C ASP A 59 6.40 -0.84 14.49
N SER A 60 5.25 -0.90 15.11
CA SER A 60 4.32 -2.02 14.95
C SER A 60 3.44 -1.92 13.70
N PHE A 61 3.44 -0.78 13.03
CA PHE A 61 2.63 -0.58 11.84
C PHE A 61 3.16 -1.39 10.66
N GLN A 62 2.27 -1.97 9.87
CA GLN A 62 2.64 -2.88 8.79
C GLN A 62 2.20 -2.37 7.42
N PHE A 63 3.10 -2.51 6.45
CA PHE A 63 2.83 -2.19 5.05
C PHE A 63 2.79 -3.49 4.25
N ILE A 64 1.72 -3.69 3.47
CA ILE A 64 1.63 -4.78 2.51
C ILE A 64 1.74 -4.14 1.13
N VAL A 65 2.84 -4.39 0.44
CA VAL A 65 3.14 -3.73 -0.83
C VAL A 65 2.85 -4.67 -1.99
N LYS A 66 2.03 -4.19 -2.91
CA LYS A 66 1.74 -4.92 -4.15
C LYS A 66 2.97 -4.86 -5.06
N ALA A 67 3.42 -6.00 -5.55
CA ALA A 67 4.62 -6.06 -6.39
C ALA A 67 4.42 -5.28 -7.69
N TYR A 68 5.51 -4.66 -8.17
CA TYR A 68 5.49 -3.93 -9.43
C TYR A 68 5.06 -4.85 -10.58
N GLN A 69 4.18 -4.35 -11.45
CA GLN A 69 3.60 -5.13 -12.55
C GLN A 69 4.64 -5.71 -13.52
N GLY A 70 5.81 -5.08 -13.63
CA GLY A 70 6.92 -5.61 -14.42
C GLY A 70 7.49 -6.89 -13.85
N MET A 71 7.42 -7.09 -12.53
CA MET A 71 7.90 -8.30 -11.86
C MET A 71 6.94 -9.48 -12.02
N THR A 72 5.68 -9.19 -12.31
CA THR A 72 4.63 -10.20 -12.45
C THR A 72 4.33 -10.56 -13.89
N GLY A 73 4.99 -9.91 -14.86
CA GLY A 73 4.79 -10.13 -16.29
C GLY A 73 3.62 -9.38 -16.90
N HIS A 74 2.91 -8.56 -16.13
CA HIS A 74 1.74 -7.83 -16.61
C HIS A 74 2.07 -6.82 -17.72
N LEU A 75 3.28 -6.24 -17.72
CA LEU A 75 3.70 -5.28 -18.73
C LEU A 75 4.02 -5.94 -20.07
N GLN A 76 4.50 -7.18 -20.06
CA GLN A 76 4.98 -7.89 -21.25
C GLN A 76 3.93 -8.76 -21.91
N ARG A 77 2.87 -9.05 -21.18
CA ARG A 77 1.78 -9.92 -21.62
C ARG A 77 0.47 -9.22 -21.38
N ASN A 78 -0.42 -9.32 -22.35
CA ASN A 78 -1.78 -8.82 -22.20
C ASN A 78 -2.55 -9.84 -21.34
N ILE A 79 -2.29 -9.85 -20.04
CA ILE A 79 -2.89 -10.81 -19.11
C ILE A 79 -4.33 -10.40 -18.86
N PRO A 80 -5.31 -11.31 -19.10
CA PRO A 80 -6.71 -11.01 -18.85
C PRO A 80 -6.94 -10.66 -17.39
N PHE A 81 -7.90 -9.77 -17.15
CA PHE A 81 -8.24 -9.30 -15.80
C PHE A 81 -8.59 -10.45 -14.87
N GLU A 82 -9.22 -11.49 -15.36
CA GLU A 82 -9.59 -12.68 -14.59
C GLU A 82 -8.40 -13.42 -13.98
N SER A 83 -7.21 -13.25 -14.57
CA SER A 83 -5.99 -13.88 -14.07
C SER A 83 -5.35 -13.09 -12.94
N TRP A 84 -5.80 -11.87 -12.68
CA TRP A 84 -5.19 -11.00 -11.68
C TRP A 84 -5.41 -11.50 -10.25
N GLU A 85 -6.54 -12.12 -9.96
CA GLU A 85 -6.83 -12.65 -8.62
C GLU A 85 -5.78 -13.68 -8.18
N LEU A 86 -5.38 -14.56 -9.09
CA LEU A 86 -4.35 -15.54 -8.79
C LEU A 86 -3.02 -14.87 -8.45
N MET A 87 -2.72 -13.75 -9.10
CA MET A 87 -1.48 -13.02 -8.88
C MET A 87 -1.49 -12.21 -7.59
N TYR A 88 -2.65 -11.78 -7.11
CA TYR A 88 -2.77 -11.08 -5.84
C TYR A 88 -2.23 -11.89 -4.67
N THR A 89 -2.42 -13.19 -4.68
CA THR A 89 -1.93 -14.05 -3.60
C THR A 89 -0.41 -14.21 -3.59
N LEU A 90 0.26 -13.89 -4.68
CA LEU A 90 1.69 -14.13 -4.84
C LEU A 90 2.55 -12.88 -4.74
N ILE A 91 1.95 -11.69 -4.81
CA ILE A 91 2.69 -10.46 -5.06
C ILE A 91 2.66 -9.45 -3.91
N PHE A 92 2.11 -9.79 -2.76
CA PHE A 92 2.16 -8.90 -1.61
C PHE A 92 3.42 -9.17 -0.79
N VAL A 93 4.19 -8.11 -0.58
CA VAL A 93 5.41 -8.14 0.24
C VAL A 93 5.18 -7.26 1.45
N GLN A 94 5.42 -7.83 2.62
CA GLN A 94 5.31 -7.08 3.87
C GLN A 94 6.59 -6.31 4.13
N ILE A 95 6.44 -5.03 4.46
CA ILE A 95 7.53 -4.15 4.86
C ILE A 95 7.26 -3.66 6.27
N ASN A 96 8.26 -3.72 7.10
CA ASN A 96 8.18 -3.14 8.44
C ASN A 96 8.98 -1.87 8.51
#